data_3a2562e33d9a19f125f49c0b01327361
#
_entry.id   3a2562e33d9a19f125f49c0b01327361
#
_cell.length_a   1.000
_cell.length_b   1.000
_cell.length_c   1.000
_cell.angle_alpha   90.00
_cell.angle_beta   90.00
_cell.angle_gamma   90.00
#
_symmetry.space_group_name_H-M   'P 1'
#
loop_
_entity.id
_entity.type
_entity.pdbx_description
1 polymer ?
#
loop_
_entity_poly.entity_id
_entity_poly.type
_entity_poly.pdbx_seq_one_letter_code
_entity_poly.pdbx_strand_id
1 'polypeptide(L)'
;MSAAANISGANAANAGNAVAAYQAPSLERVRILVVGDVMLDRYWFGDVSRISPEAPVPIVRIEKREARLGGAANVARNAAALGAHAGLLGVVGADEAGDQVEQLLHGGGIHSYLKRDEAISTIIKLRVIGRQQQMLRIDFEEAPSDTVLRDKLEQYKALLAGYDVIVLSDYAKGSLVNVADMIASARALGKIVMVDPKGDDFTRYAGATVLTPNKSELRRIVGSWSSEEQLTAKAQQMRQQLGLDALLLTRSEEGMTLYTEHDIFHMPADAREVFDVSGAGDTVIATMAAMLGAGAGWNEAVQTANRAGGIVVGKLGTATVTREELFG
;
A
#
# COMPACT_ATOMS: atom_id res chain seq x y z
N MET A 1 -36.45 -44.59 55.52
CA MET A 1 -37.55 -44.58 54.55
C MET A 1 -37.19 -43.54 53.44
N SER A 2 -37.04 -44.08 52.29
CA SER A 2 -36.57 -43.45 51.06
C SER A 2 -37.61 -42.52 50.46
N ALA A 3 -37.15 -41.41 49.84
CA ALA A 3 -37.86 -40.79 48.76
C ALA A 3 -36.84 -40.27 47.74
N ALA A 4 -36.69 -41.01 46.65
CA ALA A 4 -35.97 -40.63 45.45
C ALA A 4 -36.85 -39.61 44.66
N ALA A 5 -36.27 -38.49 44.26
CA ALA A 5 -36.87 -37.57 43.31
C ALA A 5 -36.11 -37.66 41.99
N ASN A 6 -36.83 -38.12 40.97
CA ASN A 6 -36.48 -38.09 39.54
C ASN A 6 -36.31 -36.69 39.06
N ILE A 7 -35.16 -36.39 38.43
CA ILE A 7 -34.99 -35.17 37.62
C ILE A 7 -34.82 -35.62 36.18
N SER A 8 -35.87 -35.43 35.40
CA SER A 8 -35.94 -35.62 33.95
C SER A 8 -35.01 -34.63 33.23
N GLY A 9 -34.32 -35.14 32.22
CA GLY A 9 -33.41 -34.38 31.39
C GLY A 9 -34.09 -33.28 30.58
N ALA A 10 -33.45 -32.12 30.58
CA ALA A 10 -33.67 -31.08 29.60
C ALA A 10 -32.66 -31.21 28.47
N ASN A 11 -33.15 -31.54 27.29
CA ASN A 11 -32.42 -31.52 26.04
C ASN A 11 -31.84 -30.13 25.79
N ALA A 12 -30.54 -30.01 25.84
CA ALA A 12 -29.83 -28.85 25.29
C ALA A 12 -29.88 -28.97 23.77
N ALA A 13 -30.74 -28.18 23.14
CA ALA A 13 -30.76 -27.97 21.72
C ALA A 13 -29.41 -27.32 21.31
N ASN A 14 -28.61 -28.07 20.61
CA ASN A 14 -27.37 -27.63 19.98
C ASN A 14 -27.74 -26.71 18.83
N ALA A 15 -27.86 -25.39 19.08
CA ALA A 15 -27.95 -24.37 18.04
C ALA A 15 -26.59 -24.25 17.37
N GLY A 16 -26.39 -25.04 16.33
CA GLY A 16 -25.29 -24.88 15.41
C GLY A 16 -25.38 -23.50 14.77
N ASN A 17 -24.59 -22.55 15.27
CA ASN A 17 -24.27 -21.34 14.53
C ASN A 17 -23.54 -21.78 13.25
N ALA A 18 -24.28 -21.92 12.17
CA ALA A 18 -23.71 -21.92 10.83
C ALA A 18 -23.03 -20.56 10.66
N VAL A 19 -21.69 -20.53 10.79
CA VAL A 19 -20.90 -19.38 10.37
C VAL A 19 -21.25 -19.21 8.89
N ALA A 20 -21.99 -18.15 8.57
CA ALA A 20 -22.28 -17.80 7.19
C ALA A 20 -20.95 -17.74 6.46
N ALA A 21 -20.78 -18.53 5.41
CA ALA A 21 -19.56 -18.55 4.63
C ALA A 21 -19.29 -17.12 4.17
N TYR A 22 -18.13 -16.59 4.52
CA TYR A 22 -17.71 -15.25 4.12
C TYR A 22 -17.73 -15.17 2.59
N GLN A 23 -18.63 -14.42 2.02
CA GLN A 23 -18.66 -14.18 0.58
C GLN A 23 -17.70 -13.04 0.28
N ALA A 24 -16.58 -13.36 -0.37
CA ALA A 24 -15.63 -12.38 -0.84
C ALA A 24 -16.35 -11.35 -1.73
N PRO A 25 -16.15 -10.03 -1.52
CA PRO A 25 -16.79 -9.01 -2.33
C PRO A 25 -16.35 -9.12 -3.80
N SER A 26 -17.24 -8.71 -4.72
CA SER A 26 -16.90 -8.63 -6.14
C SER A 26 -16.01 -7.42 -6.39
N LEU A 27 -14.71 -7.63 -6.55
CA LEU A 27 -13.74 -6.58 -6.81
C LEU A 27 -13.64 -6.20 -8.30
N GLU A 28 -14.19 -7.03 -9.19
CA GLU A 28 -14.12 -6.87 -10.66
C GLU A 28 -14.82 -5.61 -11.20
N ARG A 29 -15.66 -4.97 -10.39
CA ARG A 29 -16.33 -3.72 -10.77
C ARG A 29 -15.65 -2.48 -10.19
N VAL A 30 -14.72 -2.67 -9.28
CA VAL A 30 -14.02 -1.57 -8.60
C VAL A 30 -12.96 -1.00 -9.53
N ARG A 31 -12.99 0.32 -9.74
CA ARG A 31 -12.00 1.05 -10.54
C ARG A 31 -11.15 1.90 -9.63
N ILE A 32 -9.86 1.61 -9.58
CA ILE A 32 -8.89 2.28 -8.72
C ILE A 32 -7.88 3.03 -9.58
N LEU A 33 -7.81 4.34 -9.43
CA LEU A 33 -6.73 5.15 -10.00
C LEU A 33 -5.64 5.34 -8.96
N VAL A 34 -4.47 4.81 -9.21
CA VAL A 34 -3.27 5.07 -8.41
C VAL A 34 -2.49 6.21 -9.04
N VAL A 35 -2.13 7.20 -8.23
CA VAL A 35 -1.34 8.36 -8.67
C VAL A 35 -0.18 8.53 -7.71
N GLY A 36 1.05 8.67 -8.20
CA GLY A 36 2.17 8.84 -7.28
C GLY A 36 3.54 8.68 -7.91
N ASP A 37 4.52 8.45 -7.05
CA ASP A 37 5.90 8.25 -7.42
C ASP A 37 6.09 6.83 -7.95
N VAL A 38 6.34 6.73 -9.26
CA VAL A 38 6.57 5.47 -9.97
C VAL A 38 8.05 5.14 -9.92
N MET A 39 8.39 3.91 -9.62
CA MET A 39 9.78 3.45 -9.61
C MET A 39 9.93 2.01 -10.11
N LEU A 40 11.13 1.70 -10.55
CA LEU A 40 11.55 0.36 -10.97
C LEU A 40 12.47 -0.23 -9.89
N ASP A 41 12.03 -1.30 -9.25
CA ASP A 41 12.86 -2.08 -8.33
C ASP A 41 13.65 -3.11 -9.13
N ARG A 42 14.99 -2.97 -9.17
CA ARG A 42 15.92 -3.91 -9.80
C ARG A 42 16.63 -4.75 -8.75
N TYR A 43 16.66 -6.06 -8.98
CA TYR A 43 17.35 -7.02 -8.13
C TYR A 43 18.41 -7.74 -8.95
N TRP A 44 19.67 -7.60 -8.55
CA TRP A 44 20.78 -8.31 -9.13
C TRP A 44 21.29 -9.33 -8.14
N PHE A 45 21.09 -10.59 -8.46
CA PHE A 45 21.52 -11.72 -7.65
C PHE A 45 22.84 -12.26 -8.17
N GLY A 46 23.76 -12.60 -7.25
CA GLY A 46 25.07 -13.13 -7.65
C GLY A 46 25.82 -13.82 -6.52
N ASP A 47 26.95 -14.42 -6.90
CA ASP A 47 27.88 -15.02 -5.95
C ASP A 47 28.94 -14.01 -5.51
N VAL A 48 29.35 -14.14 -4.24
CA VAL A 48 30.42 -13.35 -3.61
C VAL A 48 31.52 -14.29 -3.19
N SER A 49 32.55 -14.45 -4.03
CA SER A 49 33.60 -15.41 -3.82
C SER A 49 34.96 -14.76 -3.49
N ARG A 50 35.11 -13.46 -3.71
CA ARG A 50 36.43 -12.76 -3.55
C ARG A 50 36.25 -11.30 -3.17
N ILE A 51 37.31 -10.75 -2.57
CA ILE A 51 37.47 -9.30 -2.33
C ILE A 51 38.19 -8.68 -3.54
N SER A 52 37.83 -7.43 -3.86
CA SER A 52 38.50 -6.69 -4.92
C SER A 52 40.01 -6.46 -4.59
N PRO A 53 40.91 -6.62 -5.57
CA PRO A 53 42.31 -6.20 -5.40
C PRO A 53 42.49 -4.68 -5.39
N GLU A 54 41.48 -3.91 -5.84
CA GLU A 54 41.52 -2.45 -5.95
C GLU A 54 41.06 -1.73 -4.67
N ALA A 55 40.19 -2.39 -3.86
CA ALA A 55 39.66 -1.85 -2.63
C ALA A 55 39.09 -2.96 -1.74
N PRO A 56 38.96 -2.77 -0.40
CA PRO A 56 38.46 -3.79 0.52
C PRO A 56 36.92 -3.96 0.41
N VAL A 57 36.44 -4.23 -0.79
CA VAL A 57 35.01 -4.41 -1.09
C VAL A 57 34.80 -5.79 -1.74
N PRO A 58 33.64 -6.45 -1.48
CA PRO A 58 33.30 -7.70 -2.14
C PRO A 58 33.05 -7.51 -3.64
N ILE A 59 33.46 -8.48 -4.45
CA ILE A 59 33.06 -8.58 -5.85
C ILE A 59 31.83 -9.46 -5.94
N VAL A 60 30.75 -8.93 -6.47
CA VAL A 60 29.51 -9.67 -6.73
C VAL A 60 29.46 -10.03 -8.22
N ARG A 61 29.58 -11.31 -8.54
CA ARG A 61 29.42 -11.82 -9.90
C ARG A 61 27.94 -12.04 -10.18
N ILE A 62 27.31 -11.16 -10.98
CA ILE A 62 25.89 -11.20 -11.26
C ILE A 62 25.54 -12.41 -12.13
N GLU A 63 24.57 -13.21 -11.67
CA GLU A 63 24.08 -14.42 -12.32
C GLU A 63 22.63 -14.29 -12.76
N LYS A 64 21.81 -13.50 -12.04
CA LYS A 64 20.40 -13.29 -12.33
C LYS A 64 20.02 -11.82 -12.14
N ARG A 65 19.15 -11.31 -13.01
CA ARG A 65 18.58 -9.97 -12.90
C ARG A 65 17.07 -10.07 -12.93
N GLU A 66 16.41 -9.33 -12.03
CA GLU A 66 14.96 -9.19 -12.00
C GLU A 66 14.62 -7.71 -11.95
N ALA A 67 13.46 -7.36 -12.52
CA ALA A 67 12.86 -6.05 -12.39
C ALA A 67 11.41 -6.19 -11.94
N ARG A 68 10.97 -5.32 -11.04
CA ARG A 68 9.62 -5.31 -10.48
C ARG A 68 9.10 -3.88 -10.39
N LEU A 69 7.78 -3.74 -10.44
CA LEU A 69 7.11 -2.47 -10.19
C LEU A 69 7.30 -2.07 -8.71
N GLY A 70 7.68 -0.82 -8.44
CA GLY A 70 7.82 -0.25 -7.11
C GLY A 70 7.01 1.03 -6.93
N GLY A 71 6.84 1.48 -5.69
CA GLY A 71 6.07 2.66 -5.33
C GLY A 71 4.62 2.60 -5.82
N ALA A 72 4.13 3.69 -6.37
CA ALA A 72 2.75 3.76 -6.89
C ALA A 72 2.43 2.64 -7.89
N ALA A 73 3.40 2.20 -8.69
CA ALA A 73 3.19 1.10 -9.63
C ALA A 73 3.00 -0.26 -8.91
N ASN A 74 3.63 -0.48 -7.76
CA ASN A 74 3.39 -1.65 -6.93
C ASN A 74 2.00 -1.63 -6.29
N VAL A 75 1.50 -0.46 -5.87
CA VAL A 75 0.12 -0.30 -5.38
C VAL A 75 -0.88 -0.70 -6.48
N ALA A 76 -0.71 -0.17 -7.71
CA ALA A 76 -1.58 -0.51 -8.84
C ALA A 76 -1.54 -2.00 -9.19
N ARG A 77 -0.35 -2.63 -9.12
CA ARG A 77 -0.17 -4.06 -9.34
C ARG A 77 -0.89 -4.91 -8.27
N ASN A 78 -0.83 -4.51 -7.01
CA ASN A 78 -1.56 -5.19 -5.94
C ASN A 78 -3.07 -5.08 -6.14
N ALA A 79 -3.59 -3.91 -6.51
CA ALA A 79 -5.01 -3.73 -6.82
C ALA A 79 -5.47 -4.62 -7.99
N ALA A 80 -4.68 -4.69 -9.07
CA ALA A 80 -4.97 -5.56 -10.22
C ALA A 80 -4.91 -7.05 -9.85
N ALA A 81 -3.95 -7.48 -9.02
CA ALA A 81 -3.82 -8.86 -8.57
C ALA A 81 -5.02 -9.34 -7.73
N LEU A 82 -5.72 -8.42 -7.07
CA LEU A 82 -6.97 -8.69 -6.35
C LEU A 82 -8.20 -8.74 -7.27
N GLY A 83 -8.04 -8.42 -8.56
CA GLY A 83 -9.10 -8.42 -9.55
C GLY A 83 -9.79 -7.07 -9.78
N ALA A 84 -9.31 -5.98 -9.19
CA ALA A 84 -9.82 -4.63 -9.45
C ALA A 84 -9.29 -4.07 -10.78
N HIS A 85 -10.06 -3.19 -11.42
CA HIS A 85 -9.58 -2.42 -12.58
C HIS A 85 -8.63 -1.31 -12.11
N ALA A 86 -7.35 -1.52 -12.27
CA ALA A 86 -6.32 -0.57 -11.85
C ALA A 86 -5.84 0.31 -13.02
N GLY A 87 -5.76 1.62 -12.77
CA GLY A 87 -5.04 2.58 -13.60
C GLY A 87 -3.88 3.20 -12.82
N LEU A 88 -2.80 3.52 -13.49
CA LEU A 88 -1.63 4.20 -12.90
C LEU A 88 -1.33 5.50 -13.65
N LEU A 89 -1.36 6.62 -12.93
CA LEU A 89 -0.89 7.91 -13.40
C LEU A 89 0.36 8.32 -12.64
N GLY A 90 1.46 8.48 -13.34
CA GLY A 90 2.76 8.85 -12.78
C GLY A 90 3.67 9.48 -13.80
N VAL A 91 4.92 9.74 -13.40
CA VAL A 91 5.96 10.26 -14.29
C VAL A 91 7.14 9.30 -14.30
N VAL A 92 7.67 9.05 -15.48
CA VAL A 92 8.91 8.27 -15.71
C VAL A 92 9.79 9.02 -16.71
N GLY A 93 11.06 8.69 -16.75
CA GLY A 93 11.97 9.21 -17.77
C GLY A 93 11.63 8.68 -19.17
N ALA A 94 12.15 9.34 -20.18
CA ALA A 94 12.14 8.86 -21.58
C ALA A 94 13.33 7.91 -21.80
N ASP A 95 13.43 6.84 -20.98
CA ASP A 95 14.56 5.93 -20.91
C ASP A 95 14.13 4.45 -20.91
N GLU A 96 15.12 3.53 -20.97
CA GLU A 96 14.91 2.08 -20.95
C GLU A 96 14.15 1.60 -19.70
N ALA A 97 14.43 2.21 -18.53
CA ALA A 97 13.75 1.84 -17.30
C ALA A 97 12.28 2.24 -17.32
N GLY A 98 11.94 3.40 -17.90
CA GLY A 98 10.57 3.82 -18.13
C GLY A 98 9.83 2.89 -19.10
N ASP A 99 10.50 2.43 -20.17
CA ASP A 99 9.93 1.44 -21.09
C ASP A 99 9.70 0.10 -20.39
N GLN A 100 10.59 -0.30 -19.51
CA GLN A 100 10.46 -1.53 -18.73
C GLN A 100 9.28 -1.43 -17.73
N VAL A 101 9.06 -0.27 -17.10
CA VAL A 101 7.86 -0.03 -16.26
C VAL A 101 6.59 -0.19 -17.08
N GLU A 102 6.53 0.42 -18.29
CA GLU A 102 5.37 0.35 -19.18
C GLU A 102 5.05 -1.10 -19.57
N GLN A 103 6.07 -1.89 -19.93
CA GLN A 103 5.91 -3.30 -20.26
C GLN A 103 5.38 -4.12 -19.09
N LEU A 104 5.88 -3.88 -17.87
CA LEU A 104 5.43 -4.56 -16.65
C LEU A 104 3.98 -4.21 -16.30
N LEU A 105 3.56 -2.96 -16.50
CA LEU A 105 2.18 -2.52 -16.30
C LEU A 105 1.24 -3.21 -17.28
N HIS A 106 1.61 -3.23 -18.55
CA HIS A 106 0.82 -3.89 -19.60
C HIS A 106 0.67 -5.39 -19.32
N GLY A 107 1.77 -6.06 -18.96
CA GLY A 107 1.76 -7.48 -18.59
C GLY A 107 0.93 -7.79 -17.34
N GLY A 108 0.74 -6.81 -16.46
CA GLY A 108 -0.12 -6.90 -15.27
C GLY A 108 -1.58 -6.49 -15.49
N GLY A 109 -1.99 -6.14 -16.71
CA GLY A 109 -3.36 -5.70 -17.01
C GLY A 109 -3.71 -4.33 -16.40
N ILE A 110 -2.73 -3.48 -16.14
CA ILE A 110 -2.89 -2.16 -15.55
C ILE A 110 -2.98 -1.11 -16.65
N HIS A 111 -4.00 -0.24 -16.60
CA HIS A 111 -4.11 0.88 -17.55
C HIS A 111 -3.03 1.92 -17.23
N SER A 112 -2.09 2.09 -18.17
CA SER A 112 -1.00 3.05 -18.03
C SER A 112 -1.41 4.43 -18.53
N TYR A 113 -1.19 5.43 -17.68
CA TYR A 113 -1.30 6.86 -17.99
C TYR A 113 0.03 7.57 -17.67
N LEU A 114 1.15 6.87 -17.88
CA LEU A 114 2.47 7.43 -17.57
C LEU A 114 2.79 8.63 -18.46
N LYS A 115 3.29 9.68 -17.82
CA LYS A 115 3.92 10.81 -18.51
C LYS A 115 5.40 10.55 -18.66
N ARG A 116 5.93 10.86 -19.84
CA ARG A 116 7.37 10.81 -20.11
C ARG A 116 7.97 12.20 -19.90
N ASP A 117 9.04 12.26 -19.14
CA ASP A 117 9.82 13.48 -18.93
C ASP A 117 11.25 13.26 -19.45
N GLU A 118 11.64 13.99 -20.49
CA GLU A 118 12.99 13.89 -21.09
C GLU A 118 14.08 14.48 -20.21
N ALA A 119 13.69 15.29 -19.21
CA ALA A 119 14.63 15.99 -18.33
C ALA A 119 15.11 15.14 -17.16
N ILE A 120 14.48 13.96 -16.92
CA ILE A 120 14.82 13.09 -15.77
C ILE A 120 15.09 11.66 -16.19
N SER A 121 15.80 10.94 -15.34
CA SER A 121 15.86 9.47 -15.39
C SER A 121 14.72 8.87 -14.58
N THR A 122 14.18 7.72 -15.04
CA THR A 122 13.22 6.94 -14.26
C THR A 122 13.81 6.56 -12.91
N ILE A 123 13.03 6.70 -11.84
CA ILE A 123 13.47 6.32 -10.50
C ILE A 123 13.77 4.80 -10.47
N ILE A 124 14.99 4.45 -10.09
CA ILE A 124 15.41 3.04 -9.95
C ILE A 124 15.94 2.81 -8.54
N LYS A 125 15.49 1.72 -7.93
CA LYS A 125 16.09 1.16 -6.72
C LYS A 125 16.76 -0.16 -7.05
N LEU A 126 18.08 -0.12 -7.25
CA LEU A 126 18.88 -1.30 -7.56
C LEU A 126 19.40 -1.94 -6.28
N ARG A 127 18.97 -3.18 -6.04
CA ARG A 127 19.45 -4.02 -4.93
C ARG A 127 20.41 -5.08 -5.44
N VAL A 128 21.62 -5.09 -4.91
CA VAL A 128 22.62 -6.13 -5.20
C VAL A 128 22.58 -7.15 -4.07
N ILE A 129 22.29 -8.40 -4.41
CA ILE A 129 22.10 -9.51 -3.46
C ILE A 129 23.16 -10.56 -3.72
N GLY A 130 23.98 -10.80 -2.70
CA GLY A 130 25.01 -11.83 -2.71
C GLY A 130 24.74 -12.87 -1.62
N ARG A 131 24.74 -14.16 -1.96
CA ARG A 131 24.52 -15.26 -1.01
C ARG A 131 23.29 -15.05 -0.11
N GLN A 132 22.15 -14.64 -0.69
CA GLN A 132 20.87 -14.36 -0.01
C GLN A 132 20.89 -13.12 0.93
N GLN A 133 21.94 -12.31 0.91
CA GLN A 133 22.04 -11.10 1.69
C GLN A 133 22.13 -9.87 0.79
N GLN A 134 21.43 -8.80 1.13
CA GLN A 134 21.56 -7.53 0.43
C GLN A 134 22.90 -6.89 0.76
N MET A 135 23.77 -6.75 -0.25
CA MET A 135 25.11 -6.17 -0.14
C MET A 135 25.08 -4.65 -0.29
N LEU A 136 24.24 -4.15 -1.18
CA LEU A 136 24.18 -2.74 -1.54
C LEU A 136 22.81 -2.40 -2.11
N ARG A 137 22.36 -1.14 -1.90
CA ARG A 137 21.27 -0.51 -2.66
C ARG A 137 21.79 0.76 -3.30
N ILE A 138 21.50 0.93 -4.59
CA ILE A 138 21.80 2.14 -5.35
C ILE A 138 20.47 2.75 -5.79
N ASP A 139 20.26 4.02 -5.43
CA ASP A 139 19.04 4.74 -5.76
C ASP A 139 19.36 5.82 -6.82
N PHE A 140 18.61 5.79 -7.94
CA PHE A 140 18.62 6.82 -8.97
C PHE A 140 17.30 7.57 -8.85
N GLU A 141 17.35 8.87 -8.53
CA GLU A 141 16.18 9.65 -8.16
C GLU A 141 16.31 11.09 -8.67
N GLU A 142 15.35 11.53 -9.47
CA GLU A 142 15.25 12.89 -9.96
C GLU A 142 13.78 13.32 -9.90
N ALA A 143 13.54 14.59 -9.55
CA ALA A 143 12.18 15.13 -9.46
C ALA A 143 11.65 15.52 -10.84
N PRO A 144 10.37 15.25 -11.17
CA PRO A 144 9.78 15.63 -12.44
C PRO A 144 9.74 17.14 -12.65
N SER A 145 9.77 17.56 -13.92
CA SER A 145 9.66 18.97 -14.31
C SER A 145 8.26 19.53 -14.07
N ASP A 146 8.18 20.84 -13.78
CA ASP A 146 6.90 21.53 -13.53
C ASP A 146 5.93 21.42 -14.73
N THR A 147 6.45 21.36 -15.94
CA THR A 147 5.63 21.24 -17.16
C THR A 147 4.91 19.89 -17.19
N VAL A 148 5.63 18.79 -16.95
CA VAL A 148 5.05 17.46 -16.94
C VAL A 148 4.08 17.29 -15.77
N LEU A 149 4.36 17.92 -14.63
CA LEU A 149 3.47 17.89 -13.46
C LEU A 149 2.14 18.64 -13.70
N ARG A 150 2.16 19.74 -14.43
CA ARG A 150 0.91 20.44 -14.87
C ARG A 150 0.08 19.56 -15.79
N ASP A 151 0.70 18.97 -16.81
CA ASP A 151 0.02 18.08 -17.75
C ASP A 151 -0.55 16.83 -17.06
N LYS A 152 0.18 16.32 -16.07
CA LYS A 152 -0.28 15.22 -15.22
C LYS A 152 -1.52 15.61 -14.40
N LEU A 153 -1.55 16.81 -13.81
CA LEU A 153 -2.70 17.29 -13.03
C LEU A 153 -3.95 17.44 -13.90
N GLU A 154 -3.82 17.98 -15.13
CA GLU A 154 -4.95 18.09 -16.05
C GLU A 154 -5.46 16.70 -16.49
N GLN A 155 -4.56 15.77 -16.78
CA GLN A 155 -4.95 14.40 -17.07
C GLN A 155 -5.62 13.71 -15.87
N TYR A 156 -5.12 13.94 -14.67
CA TYR A 156 -5.73 13.44 -13.43
C TYR A 156 -7.20 13.85 -13.33
N LYS A 157 -7.49 15.16 -13.49
CA LYS A 157 -8.85 15.70 -13.43
C LYS A 157 -9.76 15.06 -14.47
N ALA A 158 -9.25 14.85 -15.70
CA ALA A 158 -10.02 14.21 -16.77
C ALA A 158 -10.34 12.73 -16.48
N LEU A 159 -9.47 12.03 -15.74
CA LEU A 159 -9.64 10.61 -15.41
C LEU A 159 -10.62 10.37 -14.26
N LEU A 160 -10.83 11.34 -13.35
CA LEU A 160 -11.58 11.15 -12.10
C LEU A 160 -12.98 10.55 -12.29
N ALA A 161 -13.70 10.92 -13.34
CA ALA A 161 -15.05 10.40 -13.60
C ALA A 161 -15.07 8.90 -13.85
N GLY A 162 -13.97 8.34 -14.34
CA GLY A 162 -13.84 6.92 -14.70
C GLY A 162 -13.45 6.00 -13.53
N TYR A 163 -13.20 6.54 -12.32
CA TYR A 163 -12.68 5.78 -11.20
C TYR A 163 -13.53 5.97 -9.95
N ASP A 164 -13.57 4.97 -9.08
CA ASP A 164 -14.36 4.95 -7.84
C ASP A 164 -13.49 5.37 -6.64
N VAL A 165 -12.26 4.88 -6.62
CA VAL A 165 -11.26 5.12 -5.57
C VAL A 165 -10.00 5.72 -6.18
N ILE A 166 -9.46 6.73 -5.51
CA ILE A 166 -8.18 7.37 -5.85
C ILE A 166 -7.18 7.03 -4.74
N VAL A 167 -6.04 6.46 -5.12
CA VAL A 167 -4.92 6.21 -4.20
C VAL A 167 -3.77 7.13 -4.57
N LEU A 168 -3.35 7.98 -3.64
CA LEU A 168 -2.21 8.87 -3.78
C LEU A 168 -1.02 8.27 -3.01
N SER A 169 -0.06 7.70 -3.74
CA SER A 169 1.10 7.01 -3.17
C SER A 169 2.32 7.92 -3.23
N ASP A 170 2.65 8.54 -2.08
CA ASP A 170 3.72 9.52 -1.95
C ASP A 170 4.99 8.87 -1.38
N TYR A 171 6.10 9.04 -2.10
CA TYR A 171 7.44 8.63 -1.67
C TYR A 171 8.40 9.84 -1.57
N ALA A 172 7.84 11.05 -1.60
CA ALA A 172 8.56 12.32 -1.59
C ALA A 172 9.59 12.44 -2.75
N LYS A 173 9.21 11.95 -3.94
CA LYS A 173 10.02 12.06 -5.17
C LYS A 173 9.52 13.15 -6.13
N GLY A 174 8.54 13.95 -5.70
CA GLY A 174 8.08 15.14 -6.41
C GLY A 174 6.87 14.92 -7.31
N SER A 175 6.42 13.70 -7.55
CA SER A 175 5.27 13.47 -8.41
C SER A 175 3.95 14.01 -7.83
N LEU A 176 3.85 14.21 -6.50
CA LEU A 176 2.64 14.64 -5.80
C LEU A 176 2.73 16.08 -5.22
N VAL A 177 3.45 16.99 -5.87
CA VAL A 177 3.52 18.40 -5.40
C VAL A 177 2.14 19.06 -5.35
N ASN A 178 1.21 18.70 -6.24
CA ASN A 178 -0.16 19.22 -6.32
C ASN A 178 -1.18 18.35 -5.57
N VAL A 179 -0.75 17.62 -4.54
CA VAL A 179 -1.60 16.61 -3.86
C VAL A 179 -2.85 17.21 -3.24
N ALA A 180 -2.78 18.43 -2.69
CA ALA A 180 -3.95 19.11 -2.12
C ALA A 180 -5.04 19.37 -3.17
N ASP A 181 -4.67 19.85 -4.37
CA ASP A 181 -5.60 20.07 -5.48
C ASP A 181 -6.20 18.74 -5.98
N MET A 182 -5.38 17.67 -5.99
CA MET A 182 -5.85 16.35 -6.36
C MET A 182 -6.90 15.82 -5.37
N ILE A 183 -6.66 15.94 -4.05
CA ILE A 183 -7.61 15.56 -3.01
C ILE A 183 -8.90 16.36 -3.16
N ALA A 184 -8.81 17.69 -3.24
CA ALA A 184 -9.98 18.56 -3.35
C ALA A 184 -10.83 18.24 -4.59
N SER A 185 -10.20 18.02 -5.75
CA SER A 185 -10.88 17.71 -7.00
C SER A 185 -11.61 16.35 -6.94
N ALA A 186 -10.99 15.33 -6.36
CA ALA A 186 -11.60 14.01 -6.22
C ALA A 186 -12.73 14.00 -5.19
N ARG A 187 -12.53 14.65 -4.03
CA ARG A 187 -13.56 14.77 -2.98
C ARG A 187 -14.78 15.55 -3.45
N ALA A 188 -14.60 16.57 -4.26
CA ALA A 188 -15.71 17.33 -4.87
C ALA A 188 -16.61 16.45 -5.77
N LEU A 189 -16.08 15.36 -6.30
CA LEU A 189 -16.82 14.35 -7.08
C LEU A 189 -17.28 13.15 -6.23
N GLY A 190 -17.19 13.23 -4.90
CA GLY A 190 -17.58 12.17 -3.97
C GLY A 190 -16.71 10.91 -4.04
N LYS A 191 -15.47 11.02 -4.55
CA LYS A 191 -14.58 9.86 -4.64
C LYS A 191 -13.96 9.54 -3.27
N ILE A 192 -13.68 8.26 -3.04
CA ILE A 192 -12.85 7.81 -1.92
C ILE A 192 -11.39 8.18 -2.27
N VAL A 193 -10.73 8.94 -1.40
CA VAL A 193 -9.33 9.36 -1.59
C VAL A 193 -8.49 8.79 -0.46
N MET A 194 -7.58 7.89 -0.78
CA MET A 194 -6.66 7.28 0.16
C MET A 194 -5.24 7.78 -0.11
N VAL A 195 -4.48 8.08 0.93
CA VAL A 195 -3.11 8.58 0.80
C VAL A 195 -2.16 7.72 1.62
N ASP A 196 -1.12 7.20 0.96
CA ASP A 196 0.08 6.70 1.64
C ASP A 196 1.06 7.87 1.76
N PRO A 197 1.23 8.44 2.97
CA PRO A 197 1.90 9.72 3.14
C PRO A 197 3.41 9.60 3.27
N LYS A 198 4.12 10.66 2.87
CA LYS A 198 5.57 10.80 3.09
C LYS A 198 5.95 12.25 3.42
N GLY A 199 7.09 12.41 4.10
CA GLY A 199 7.62 13.73 4.45
C GLY A 199 7.28 14.15 5.87
N ASP A 200 7.45 15.45 6.14
CA ASP A 200 7.36 16.05 7.49
C ASP A 200 6.17 17.01 7.63
N ASP A 201 5.37 17.18 6.56
CA ASP A 201 4.18 18.00 6.54
C ASP A 201 2.99 17.21 5.97
N PHE A 202 2.08 16.81 6.87
CA PHE A 202 0.86 16.09 6.49
C PHE A 202 -0.32 17.04 6.24
N THR A 203 -0.17 18.35 6.47
CA THR A 203 -1.24 19.32 6.19
C THR A 203 -1.62 19.34 4.71
N ARG A 204 -0.68 19.01 3.83
CA ARG A 204 -0.88 18.85 2.39
C ARG A 204 -1.89 17.75 2.00
N TYR A 205 -2.18 16.81 2.91
CA TYR A 205 -3.13 15.71 2.70
C TYR A 205 -4.51 15.98 3.32
N ALA A 206 -4.75 17.20 3.78
CA ALA A 206 -6.02 17.57 4.40
C ALA A 206 -7.21 17.28 3.47
N GLY A 207 -8.31 16.81 4.05
CA GLY A 207 -9.53 16.45 3.35
C GLY A 207 -9.51 15.08 2.64
N ALA A 208 -8.43 14.29 2.73
CA ALA A 208 -8.44 12.92 2.24
C ALA A 208 -9.48 12.08 3.02
N THR A 209 -9.97 10.97 2.41
CA THR A 209 -10.82 10.02 3.12
C THR A 209 -10.00 9.25 4.16
N VAL A 210 -8.87 8.69 3.73
CA VAL A 210 -8.00 7.87 4.59
C VAL A 210 -6.55 8.27 4.41
N LEU A 211 -5.82 8.35 5.51
CA LEU A 211 -4.36 8.46 5.54
C LEU A 211 -3.77 7.20 6.19
N THR A 212 -2.70 6.62 5.60
CA THR A 212 -2.14 5.33 6.05
C THR A 212 -0.68 5.40 6.53
N PRO A 213 -0.34 6.29 7.51
CA PRO A 213 1.03 6.40 7.99
C PRO A 213 1.46 5.14 8.75
N ASN A 214 2.77 4.89 8.79
CA ASN A 214 3.35 3.98 9.76
C ASN A 214 3.72 4.70 11.08
N LYS A 215 4.11 3.91 12.11
CA LYS A 215 4.49 4.47 13.44
C LYS A 215 5.60 5.52 13.35
N SER A 216 6.59 5.34 12.48
CA SER A 216 7.71 6.28 12.36
C SER A 216 7.29 7.58 11.68
N GLU A 217 6.44 7.51 10.67
CA GLU A 217 5.87 8.66 9.98
C GLU A 217 4.94 9.45 10.89
N LEU A 218 4.01 8.75 11.58
CA LEU A 218 3.15 9.42 12.57
C LEU A 218 3.97 10.12 13.65
N ARG A 219 4.98 9.44 14.23
CA ARG A 219 5.85 9.99 15.28
C ARG A 219 6.57 11.26 14.85
N ARG A 220 6.97 11.36 13.59
CA ARG A 220 7.64 12.53 13.02
C ARG A 220 6.73 13.75 13.03
N ILE A 221 5.42 13.56 12.81
CA ILE A 221 4.44 14.65 12.76
C ILE A 221 3.93 15.03 14.15
N VAL A 222 3.51 14.05 14.95
CA VAL A 222 2.82 14.31 16.23
C VAL A 222 3.74 14.21 17.45
N GLY A 223 5.02 13.90 17.24
CA GLY A 223 5.99 13.64 18.30
C GLY A 223 5.82 12.26 18.95
N SER A 224 6.68 11.94 19.93
CA SER A 224 6.67 10.67 20.64
C SER A 224 5.46 10.54 21.58
N TRP A 225 5.13 9.30 21.93
CA TRP A 225 4.12 8.92 22.90
C TRP A 225 4.68 7.83 23.82
N SER A 226 4.16 7.73 25.04
CA SER A 226 4.60 6.79 26.08
C SER A 226 3.52 5.77 26.47
N SER A 227 2.29 5.93 25.98
CA SER A 227 1.18 4.98 26.23
C SER A 227 0.24 4.90 25.03
N GLU A 228 -0.61 3.88 24.99
CA GLU A 228 -1.64 3.71 23.94
C GLU A 228 -2.68 4.84 23.99
N GLU A 229 -3.00 5.35 25.16
CA GLU A 229 -3.94 6.48 25.32
C GLU A 229 -3.36 7.75 24.67
N GLN A 230 -2.05 8.01 24.86
CA GLN A 230 -1.38 9.14 24.22
C GLN A 230 -1.32 8.97 22.70
N LEU A 231 -1.01 7.76 22.21
CA LEU A 231 -1.02 7.46 20.77
C LEU A 231 -2.41 7.72 20.21
N THR A 232 -3.43 7.20 20.84
CA THR A 232 -4.83 7.37 20.43
C THR A 232 -5.22 8.85 20.39
N ALA A 233 -4.92 9.61 21.44
CA ALA A 233 -5.22 11.05 21.50
C ALA A 233 -4.55 11.80 20.35
N LYS A 234 -3.26 11.55 20.08
CA LYS A 234 -2.50 12.17 19.01
C LYS A 234 -3.00 11.79 17.62
N ALA A 235 -3.31 10.50 17.39
CA ALA A 235 -3.85 10.01 16.12
C ALA A 235 -5.23 10.63 15.83
N GLN A 236 -6.13 10.67 16.80
CA GLN A 236 -7.45 11.31 16.67
C GLN A 236 -7.34 12.82 16.48
N GLN A 237 -6.45 13.49 17.18
CA GLN A 237 -6.20 14.92 16.98
C GLN A 237 -5.74 15.20 15.56
N MET A 238 -4.78 14.44 15.03
CA MET A 238 -4.32 14.59 13.66
C MET A 238 -5.44 14.31 12.65
N ARG A 239 -6.22 13.22 12.85
CA ARG A 239 -7.37 12.90 12.00
C ARG A 239 -8.34 14.09 11.90
N GLN A 240 -8.70 14.66 13.05
CA GLN A 240 -9.61 15.81 13.12
C GLN A 240 -9.01 17.08 12.48
N GLN A 241 -7.75 17.40 12.77
CA GLN A 241 -7.07 18.59 12.22
C GLN A 241 -6.97 18.53 10.70
N LEU A 242 -6.76 17.34 10.14
CA LEU A 242 -6.69 17.14 8.69
C LEU A 242 -8.05 16.91 8.03
N GLY A 243 -9.15 16.81 8.80
CA GLY A 243 -10.49 16.55 8.27
C GLY A 243 -10.61 15.19 7.57
N LEU A 244 -9.94 14.16 8.11
CA LEU A 244 -9.98 12.80 7.56
C LEU A 244 -11.21 12.05 8.07
N ASP A 245 -11.83 11.23 7.21
CA ASP A 245 -12.87 10.30 7.64
C ASP A 245 -12.25 9.19 8.53
N ALA A 246 -11.05 8.71 8.16
CA ALA A 246 -10.29 7.73 8.94
C ALA A 246 -8.78 7.94 8.86
N LEU A 247 -8.06 7.45 9.88
CA LEU A 247 -6.62 7.28 9.91
C LEU A 247 -6.31 5.81 10.18
N LEU A 248 -5.59 5.14 9.27
CA LEU A 248 -5.09 3.78 9.46
C LEU A 248 -3.61 3.81 9.82
N LEU A 249 -3.28 3.59 11.08
CA LEU A 249 -1.90 3.48 11.54
C LEU A 249 -1.38 2.05 11.35
N THR A 250 -0.37 1.86 10.49
CA THR A 250 0.33 0.57 10.38
C THR A 250 1.41 0.48 11.46
N ARG A 251 1.48 -0.66 12.17
CA ARG A 251 2.25 -0.82 13.42
C ARG A 251 3.24 -1.98 13.38
N SER A 252 3.62 -2.42 12.16
CA SER A 252 4.54 -3.56 11.94
C SER A 252 4.02 -4.84 12.63
N GLU A 253 4.82 -5.44 13.52
CA GLU A 253 4.49 -6.65 14.27
C GLU A 253 3.29 -6.49 15.22
N GLU A 254 2.91 -5.28 15.56
CA GLU A 254 1.71 -5.01 16.37
C GLU A 254 0.42 -4.99 15.53
N GLY A 255 0.52 -5.11 14.21
CA GLY A 255 -0.63 -5.06 13.29
C GLY A 255 -1.00 -3.66 12.85
N MET A 256 -2.25 -3.26 12.98
CA MET A 256 -2.71 -1.93 12.57
C MET A 256 -3.88 -1.43 13.41
N THR A 257 -4.03 -0.11 13.49
CA THR A 257 -5.14 0.53 14.23
C THR A 257 -5.83 1.54 13.34
N LEU A 258 -7.12 1.38 13.18
CA LEU A 258 -7.99 2.33 12.49
C LEU A 258 -8.61 3.29 13.52
N TYR A 259 -8.52 4.57 13.23
CA TYR A 259 -9.15 5.65 13.99
C TYR A 259 -10.19 6.32 13.10
N THR A 260 -11.46 6.24 13.48
CA THR A 260 -12.59 6.95 12.85
C THR A 260 -13.17 7.98 13.83
N GLU A 261 -14.22 8.68 13.44
CA GLU A 261 -14.91 9.60 14.35
C GLU A 261 -15.54 8.89 15.54
N HIS A 262 -16.08 7.68 15.33
CA HIS A 262 -16.90 6.99 16.31
C HIS A 262 -16.29 5.70 16.86
N ASP A 263 -15.21 5.22 16.24
CA ASP A 263 -14.63 3.91 16.59
C ASP A 263 -13.10 3.91 16.51
N ILE A 264 -12.49 3.06 17.33
CA ILE A 264 -11.07 2.73 17.28
C ILE A 264 -10.97 1.23 17.18
N PHE A 265 -10.52 0.75 16.04
CA PHE A 265 -10.44 -0.67 15.75
C PHE A 265 -8.98 -1.10 15.61
N HIS A 266 -8.51 -1.92 16.55
CA HIS A 266 -7.17 -2.51 16.52
C HIS A 266 -7.24 -3.95 15.99
N MET A 267 -6.39 -4.24 15.00
CA MET A 267 -6.22 -5.57 14.43
C MET A 267 -4.76 -6.00 14.65
N PRO A 268 -4.50 -7.06 15.44
CA PRO A 268 -3.16 -7.60 15.62
C PRO A 268 -2.62 -8.18 14.30
N ALA A 269 -1.29 -8.23 14.15
CA ALA A 269 -0.67 -8.74 12.95
C ALA A 269 -1.03 -10.22 12.70
N ASP A 270 -1.32 -10.56 11.46
CA ASP A 270 -1.63 -11.93 11.00
C ASP A 270 -0.41 -12.63 10.36
N ALA A 271 0.79 -12.08 10.52
CA ALA A 271 2.01 -12.66 9.98
C ALA A 271 2.52 -13.81 10.84
N ARG A 272 2.77 -14.97 10.20
CA ARG A 272 3.36 -16.15 10.86
C ARG A 272 4.87 -16.18 10.72
N GLU A 273 5.38 -15.89 9.54
CA GLU A 273 6.82 -15.78 9.24
C GLU A 273 7.05 -14.53 8.40
N VAL A 274 8.00 -13.71 8.79
CA VAL A 274 8.37 -12.49 8.05
C VAL A 274 9.64 -12.75 7.29
N PHE A 275 9.56 -12.70 5.97
CA PHE A 275 10.70 -12.88 5.07
C PHE A 275 11.19 -11.52 4.55
N ASP A 276 10.28 -10.67 4.06
CA ASP A 276 10.58 -9.35 3.53
C ASP A 276 9.37 -8.42 3.72
N VAL A 277 9.59 -7.25 4.31
CA VAL A 277 8.52 -6.26 4.54
C VAL A 277 8.34 -5.27 3.38
N SER A 278 9.14 -5.41 2.31
CA SER A 278 9.10 -4.51 1.16
C SER A 278 7.74 -4.55 0.46
N GLY A 279 7.07 -3.41 0.32
CA GLY A 279 5.78 -3.30 -0.33
C GLY A 279 4.57 -3.75 0.51
N ALA A 280 4.76 -4.05 1.80
CA ALA A 280 3.64 -4.40 2.69
C ALA A 280 2.62 -3.24 2.80
N GLY A 281 3.09 -2.00 2.94
CA GLY A 281 2.24 -0.80 2.94
C GLY A 281 1.46 -0.65 1.65
N ASP A 282 2.11 -0.87 0.50
CA ASP A 282 1.46 -0.84 -0.82
C ASP A 282 0.34 -1.87 -0.93
N THR A 283 0.58 -3.10 -0.41
CA THR A 283 -0.42 -4.17 -0.38
C THR A 283 -1.60 -3.81 0.52
N VAL A 284 -1.33 -3.25 1.71
CA VAL A 284 -2.37 -2.82 2.66
C VAL A 284 -3.26 -1.74 2.06
N ILE A 285 -2.69 -0.67 1.50
CA ILE A 285 -3.49 0.43 0.93
C ILE A 285 -4.25 -0.02 -0.32
N ALA A 286 -3.67 -0.85 -1.18
CA ALA A 286 -4.33 -1.40 -2.37
C ALA A 286 -5.51 -2.30 -1.99
N THR A 287 -5.33 -3.18 -0.99
CA THR A 287 -6.39 -4.06 -0.51
C THR A 287 -7.52 -3.27 0.14
N MET A 288 -7.19 -2.30 0.99
CA MET A 288 -8.18 -1.43 1.62
C MET A 288 -8.95 -0.61 0.58
N ALA A 289 -8.28 -0.09 -0.46
CA ALA A 289 -8.91 0.62 -1.57
C ALA A 289 -9.89 -0.26 -2.34
N ALA A 290 -9.51 -1.51 -2.62
CA ALA A 290 -10.38 -2.47 -3.30
C ALA A 290 -11.63 -2.81 -2.46
N MET A 291 -11.46 -3.07 -1.16
CA MET A 291 -12.55 -3.39 -0.24
C MET A 291 -13.52 -2.22 -0.08
N LEU A 292 -13.03 -1.00 0.19
CA LEU A 292 -13.87 0.18 0.31
C LEU A 292 -14.57 0.53 -1.00
N GLY A 293 -13.89 0.37 -2.13
CA GLY A 293 -14.48 0.55 -3.47
C GLY A 293 -15.59 -0.45 -3.77
N ALA A 294 -15.52 -1.65 -3.20
CA ALA A 294 -16.58 -2.66 -3.27
C ALA A 294 -17.75 -2.42 -2.28
N GLY A 295 -17.66 -1.37 -1.44
CA GLY A 295 -18.68 -1.04 -0.45
C GLY A 295 -18.53 -1.75 0.89
N ALA A 296 -17.39 -2.38 1.16
CA ALA A 296 -17.12 -2.98 2.47
C ALA A 296 -17.05 -1.92 3.58
N GLY A 297 -17.42 -2.29 4.79
CA GLY A 297 -17.26 -1.45 5.97
C GLY A 297 -15.80 -1.30 6.40
N TRP A 298 -15.53 -0.30 7.24
CA TRP A 298 -14.18 0.01 7.71
C TRP A 298 -13.44 -1.18 8.34
N ASN A 299 -14.09 -1.88 9.27
CA ASN A 299 -13.49 -2.98 10.00
C ASN A 299 -13.19 -4.16 9.08
N GLU A 300 -14.08 -4.49 8.16
CA GLU A 300 -13.90 -5.53 7.16
C GLU A 300 -12.73 -5.20 6.21
N ALA A 301 -12.65 -3.95 5.74
CA ALA A 301 -11.56 -3.50 4.88
C ALA A 301 -10.21 -3.60 5.59
N VAL A 302 -10.13 -3.20 6.87
CA VAL A 302 -8.90 -3.31 7.68
C VAL A 302 -8.52 -4.76 7.95
N GLN A 303 -9.47 -5.64 8.31
CA GLN A 303 -9.22 -7.07 8.53
C GLN A 303 -8.64 -7.71 7.27
N THR A 304 -9.24 -7.44 6.11
CA THR A 304 -8.78 -7.97 4.83
C THR A 304 -7.40 -7.43 4.46
N ALA A 305 -7.16 -6.13 4.66
CA ALA A 305 -5.86 -5.49 4.42
C ALA A 305 -4.75 -6.04 5.35
N ASN A 306 -5.08 -6.29 6.62
CA ASN A 306 -4.16 -6.90 7.58
C ASN A 306 -3.76 -8.33 7.16
N ARG A 307 -4.73 -9.15 6.75
CA ARG A 307 -4.48 -10.49 6.21
C ARG A 307 -3.61 -10.44 4.95
N ALA A 308 -3.89 -9.52 4.01
CA ALA A 308 -3.07 -9.33 2.81
C ALA A 308 -1.63 -8.93 3.15
N GLY A 309 -1.45 -8.00 4.09
CA GLY A 309 -0.15 -7.62 4.64
C GLY A 309 0.60 -8.82 5.24
N GLY A 310 -0.08 -9.65 6.03
CA GLY A 310 0.47 -10.87 6.61
C GLY A 310 0.93 -11.89 5.57
N ILE A 311 0.19 -12.06 4.47
CA ILE A 311 0.56 -12.94 3.36
C ILE A 311 1.80 -12.41 2.62
N VAL A 312 1.82 -11.11 2.30
CA VAL A 312 2.88 -10.55 1.45
C VAL A 312 4.23 -10.50 2.14
N VAL A 313 4.29 -10.28 3.46
CA VAL A 313 5.58 -10.25 4.19
C VAL A 313 6.26 -11.63 4.28
N GLY A 314 5.54 -12.72 4.01
CA GLY A 314 6.09 -14.06 3.82
C GLY A 314 6.72 -14.30 2.44
N LYS A 315 6.70 -13.31 1.52
CA LYS A 315 7.24 -13.41 0.17
C LYS A 315 8.47 -12.51 0.00
N LEU A 316 9.34 -12.82 -0.96
CA LEU A 316 10.56 -12.04 -1.23
C LEU A 316 10.27 -10.81 -2.10
N GLY A 317 10.72 -9.64 -1.67
CA GLY A 317 10.66 -8.37 -2.38
C GLY A 317 9.24 -7.84 -2.54
N THR A 318 9.03 -6.90 -3.46
CA THR A 318 7.70 -6.39 -3.79
C THR A 318 6.87 -7.47 -4.47
N ALA A 319 6.22 -8.31 -3.67
CA ALA A 319 5.29 -9.35 -4.11
C ALA A 319 3.84 -8.84 -4.09
N THR A 320 2.92 -9.60 -4.69
CA THR A 320 1.48 -9.34 -4.65
C THR A 320 0.74 -10.46 -3.94
N VAL A 321 -0.45 -10.15 -3.46
CA VAL A 321 -1.41 -11.15 -2.96
C VAL A 321 -2.49 -11.32 -4.02
N THR A 322 -2.75 -12.57 -4.42
CA THR A 322 -3.84 -12.87 -5.35
C THR A 322 -5.18 -12.98 -4.62
N ARG A 323 -6.26 -12.92 -5.40
CA ARG A 323 -7.60 -13.10 -4.86
C ARG A 323 -7.77 -14.47 -4.19
N GLU A 324 -7.21 -15.52 -4.78
CA GLU A 324 -7.25 -16.89 -4.26
C GLU A 324 -6.51 -17.01 -2.94
N GLU A 325 -5.34 -16.39 -2.82
CA GLU A 325 -4.56 -16.39 -1.56
C GLU A 325 -5.27 -15.65 -0.43
N LEU A 326 -6.04 -14.62 -0.77
CA LEU A 326 -6.70 -13.77 0.21
C LEU A 326 -8.06 -14.32 0.66
N PHE A 327 -8.83 -14.89 -0.26
CA PHE A 327 -10.22 -15.28 -0.02
C PHE A 327 -10.50 -16.80 -0.22
N GLY A 328 -9.51 -17.53 -0.74
CA GLY A 328 -9.62 -18.96 -1.07
C GLY A 328 -9.52 -19.93 0.11
#